data_95fb907eb6f75f175efd578ef82bf50e
#
_entry.id   95fb907eb6f75f175efd578ef82bf50e
#
_cell.length_a   1.000
_cell.length_b   1.000
_cell.length_c   1.000
_cell.angle_alpha   90.00
_cell.angle_beta   90.00
_cell.angle_gamma   90.00
#
_symmetry.space_group_name_H-M   'P 1'
#
loop_
_entity.id
_entity.type
_entity.pdbx_description
1 polymer ?
#
loop_
_entity_poly.entity_id
_entity_poly.type
_entity_poly.pdbx_seq_one_letter_code
_entity_poly.pdbx_strand_id
1 'polypeptide(L)'
;ADPSPVEAVTIPAIVGHLESVLRELETPPIIIGHSAGGAFTQILLDHGFGAAGVALNSAPTEGVPVVPLTQVRATFPVLKNPANRHRAVRYDFAHWNYAFTNTFPEAEARALYERYAVPVSGRILFESALANLTPGHQGTWVNYRNTDRAPLLFVAGSCDTIMPPKVQWSNAAHYEAEGTLTEVVEFGSKPHLLPAAPGWEEIADFVLAWAVRHATTPPPVVPAPAPPSEALSV
;
A
#
# COMPACT_ATOMS: atom_id res chain seq x y z
N ALA A 1 19.20 13.05 9.79
CA ALA A 1 19.49 12.28 8.58
C ALA A 1 19.19 13.15 7.37
N ASP A 2 20.00 13.02 6.31
CA ASP A 2 19.75 13.70 5.03
C ASP A 2 18.51 13.08 4.35
N PRO A 3 17.46 13.87 4.05
CA PRO A 3 16.24 13.35 3.42
C PRO A 3 16.35 13.24 1.88
N SER A 4 17.41 13.79 1.27
CA SER A 4 17.56 13.88 -0.19
C SER A 4 17.41 12.55 -0.94
N PRO A 5 17.83 11.39 -0.40
CA PRO A 5 17.66 10.11 -1.09
C PRO A 5 16.21 9.70 -1.33
N VAL A 6 15.26 10.20 -0.53
CA VAL A 6 13.84 9.83 -0.65
C VAL A 6 13.03 10.84 -1.47
N GLU A 7 13.54 12.04 -1.75
CA GLU A 7 12.79 13.11 -2.42
C GLU A 7 12.33 12.75 -3.84
N ALA A 8 13.13 12.01 -4.57
CA ALA A 8 12.89 11.63 -5.97
C ALA A 8 12.21 10.25 -6.11
N VAL A 9 11.95 9.54 -5.00
CA VAL A 9 11.39 8.19 -5.06
C VAL A 9 9.97 8.21 -5.61
N THR A 10 9.71 7.33 -6.58
CA THR A 10 8.43 7.14 -7.26
C THR A 10 7.79 5.80 -6.90
N ILE A 11 6.49 5.66 -7.12
CA ILE A 11 5.80 4.37 -6.94
C ILE A 11 6.40 3.27 -7.82
N PRO A 12 6.62 3.48 -9.15
CA PRO A 12 7.25 2.45 -9.98
C PRO A 12 8.65 2.05 -9.53
N ALA A 13 9.45 3.00 -9.01
CA ALA A 13 10.78 2.68 -8.49
C ALA A 13 10.73 1.79 -7.25
N ILE A 14 9.76 2.03 -6.34
CA ILE A 14 9.56 1.19 -5.16
C ILE A 14 9.09 -0.21 -5.59
N VAL A 15 8.09 -0.29 -6.46
CA VAL A 15 7.56 -1.58 -6.94
C VAL A 15 8.67 -2.38 -7.63
N GLY A 16 9.44 -1.78 -8.54
CA GLY A 16 10.56 -2.46 -9.21
C GLY A 16 11.63 -2.96 -8.23
N HIS A 17 11.92 -2.21 -7.16
CA HIS A 17 12.83 -2.67 -6.11
C HIS A 17 12.23 -3.87 -5.33
N LEU A 18 10.97 -3.80 -4.94
CA LEU A 18 10.30 -4.91 -4.26
C LEU A 18 10.27 -6.17 -5.14
N GLU A 19 9.98 -6.02 -6.44
CA GLU A 19 10.05 -7.12 -7.38
C GLU A 19 11.44 -7.75 -7.47
N SER A 20 12.51 -6.93 -7.46
CA SER A 20 13.88 -7.47 -7.46
C SER A 20 14.16 -8.33 -6.24
N VAL A 21 13.69 -7.91 -5.05
CA VAL A 21 13.80 -8.69 -3.82
C VAL A 21 12.99 -9.98 -3.90
N LEU A 22 11.76 -9.90 -4.42
CA LEU A 22 10.86 -11.07 -4.53
C LEU A 22 11.40 -12.12 -5.49
N ARG A 23 12.10 -11.70 -6.57
CA ARG A 23 12.75 -12.64 -7.52
C ARG A 23 13.93 -13.41 -6.94
N GLU A 24 14.51 -12.93 -5.84
CA GLU A 24 15.62 -13.62 -5.15
C GLU A 24 15.11 -14.71 -4.19
N LEU A 25 13.81 -14.75 -3.90
CA LEU A 25 13.24 -15.76 -3.01
C LEU A 25 13.01 -17.08 -3.74
N GLU A 26 13.40 -18.19 -3.11
CA GLU A 26 13.22 -19.55 -3.66
C GLU A 26 11.74 -19.95 -3.77
N THR A 27 10.91 -19.41 -2.87
CA THR A 27 9.48 -19.70 -2.81
C THR A 27 8.68 -18.41 -2.77
N PRO A 28 7.49 -18.36 -3.44
CA PRO A 28 6.62 -17.20 -3.37
C PRO A 28 6.17 -16.92 -1.94
N PRO A 29 6.40 -15.70 -1.43
CA PRO A 29 6.05 -15.35 -0.05
C PRO A 29 4.57 -14.96 0.09
N ILE A 30 4.09 -14.92 1.33
CA ILE A 30 2.92 -14.12 1.69
C ILE A 30 3.37 -12.65 1.75
N ILE A 31 2.70 -11.79 0.97
CA ILE A 31 3.03 -10.35 0.92
C ILE A 31 2.04 -9.58 1.79
N ILE A 32 2.53 -8.92 2.83
CA ILE A 32 1.72 -8.10 3.73
C ILE A 32 2.16 -6.65 3.62
N GLY A 33 1.26 -5.78 3.18
CA GLY A 33 1.54 -4.35 3.03
C GLY A 33 0.59 -3.47 3.82
N HIS A 34 1.11 -2.40 4.45
CA HIS A 34 0.33 -1.43 5.19
C HIS A 34 0.30 -0.09 4.45
N SER A 35 -0.86 0.57 4.42
CA SER A 35 -1.03 1.90 3.80
C SER A 35 -0.63 1.92 2.31
N ALA A 36 0.36 2.71 1.90
CA ALA A 36 0.93 2.65 0.55
C ALA A 36 1.45 1.25 0.20
N GLY A 37 2.01 0.52 1.19
CA GLY A 37 2.42 -0.88 1.03
C GLY A 37 1.27 -1.80 0.67
N GLY A 38 0.03 -1.50 1.09
CA GLY A 38 -1.17 -2.24 0.68
C GLY A 38 -1.47 -2.06 -0.81
N ALA A 39 -1.28 -0.85 -1.36
CA ALA A 39 -1.37 -0.63 -2.81
C ALA A 39 -0.24 -1.36 -3.55
N PHE A 40 0.99 -1.34 -3.01
CA PHE A 40 2.11 -2.10 -3.60
C PHE A 40 1.85 -3.61 -3.57
N THR A 41 1.23 -4.14 -2.50
CA THR A 41 0.80 -5.54 -2.45
C THR A 41 -0.14 -5.87 -3.61
N GLN A 42 -1.14 -5.03 -3.86
CA GLN A 42 -2.07 -5.22 -4.98
C GLN A 42 -1.34 -5.26 -6.33
N ILE A 43 -0.41 -4.33 -6.56
CA ILE A 43 0.40 -4.27 -7.79
C ILE A 43 1.29 -5.50 -7.93
N LEU A 44 1.96 -5.92 -6.86
CA LEU A 44 2.84 -7.09 -6.89
C LEU A 44 2.07 -8.39 -7.17
N LEU A 45 0.86 -8.54 -6.61
CA LEU A 45 -0.01 -9.68 -6.94
C LEU A 45 -0.44 -9.66 -8.41
N ASP A 46 -0.78 -8.49 -8.96
CA ASP A 46 -1.12 -8.33 -10.37
C ASP A 46 0.05 -8.70 -11.29
N HIS A 47 1.28 -8.42 -10.87
CA HIS A 47 2.49 -8.79 -11.58
C HIS A 47 2.90 -10.27 -11.37
N GLY A 48 2.07 -11.08 -10.68
CA GLY A 48 2.27 -12.51 -10.47
C GLY A 48 3.19 -12.87 -9.31
N PHE A 49 3.51 -11.95 -8.40
CA PHE A 49 4.28 -12.23 -7.21
C PHE A 49 3.40 -12.65 -6.03
N GLY A 50 3.98 -13.43 -5.12
CA GLY A 50 3.37 -13.84 -3.86
C GLY A 50 2.44 -15.05 -3.96
N ALA A 51 2.30 -15.77 -2.84
CA ALA A 51 1.37 -16.88 -2.68
C ALA A 51 0.01 -16.43 -2.12
N ALA A 52 -0.02 -15.34 -1.39
CA ALA A 52 -1.19 -14.62 -0.91
C ALA A 52 -0.79 -13.16 -0.62
N GLY A 53 -1.74 -12.24 -0.68
CA GLY A 53 -1.54 -10.86 -0.33
C GLY A 53 -2.48 -10.39 0.77
N VAL A 54 -1.98 -9.51 1.64
CA VAL A 54 -2.76 -8.83 2.67
C VAL A 54 -2.49 -7.32 2.61
N ALA A 55 -3.53 -6.55 2.43
CA ALA A 55 -3.50 -5.11 2.32
C ALA A 55 -4.13 -4.47 3.58
N LEU A 56 -3.27 -4.11 4.55
CA LEU A 56 -3.69 -3.50 5.82
C LEU A 56 -3.93 -2.00 5.63
N ASN A 57 -5.15 -1.52 5.86
CA ASN A 57 -5.50 -0.09 5.70
C ASN A 57 -4.92 0.50 4.39
N SER A 58 -5.13 -0.21 3.28
CA SER A 58 -4.49 0.07 1.99
C SER A 58 -4.79 1.47 1.46
N ALA A 59 -3.79 2.11 0.88
CA ALA A 59 -4.04 3.23 -0.02
C ALA A 59 -4.87 2.76 -1.24
N PRO A 60 -5.67 3.67 -1.84
CA PRO A 60 -6.41 3.35 -3.05
C PRO A 60 -5.45 3.15 -4.23
N THR A 61 -5.77 2.19 -5.09
CA THR A 61 -5.17 2.03 -6.41
C THR A 61 -5.94 2.84 -7.46
N GLU A 62 -5.37 3.01 -8.65
CA GLU A 62 -6.01 3.75 -9.74
C GLU A 62 -7.37 3.13 -10.08
N GLY A 63 -8.37 3.96 -10.30
CA GLY A 63 -9.75 3.55 -10.53
C GLY A 63 -10.64 3.63 -9.29
N VAL A 64 -10.10 3.61 -8.08
CA VAL A 64 -10.88 3.74 -6.85
C VAL A 64 -11.36 5.18 -6.65
N PRO A 65 -12.68 5.48 -6.77
CA PRO A 65 -13.16 6.85 -6.84
C PRO A 65 -13.46 7.47 -5.47
N VAL A 66 -13.36 6.69 -4.39
CA VAL A 66 -13.76 7.10 -3.05
C VAL A 66 -12.72 7.99 -2.41
N VAL A 67 -13.10 9.25 -2.11
CA VAL A 67 -12.26 10.24 -1.43
C VAL A 67 -12.99 10.75 -0.18
N PRO A 68 -12.84 10.10 0.98
CA PRO A 68 -13.48 10.52 2.22
C PRO A 68 -13.00 11.88 2.73
N LEU A 69 -13.87 12.67 3.35
CA LEU A 69 -13.48 13.96 3.95
C LEU A 69 -12.39 13.82 5.02
N THR A 70 -12.39 12.72 5.78
CA THR A 70 -11.34 12.41 6.75
C THR A 70 -9.99 12.22 6.07
N GLN A 71 -9.95 11.52 4.93
CA GLN A 71 -8.76 11.36 4.11
C GLN A 71 -8.26 12.70 3.55
N VAL A 72 -9.17 13.52 3.02
CA VAL A 72 -8.81 14.88 2.57
C VAL A 72 -8.17 15.66 3.69
N ARG A 73 -8.78 15.67 4.89
CA ARG A 73 -8.23 16.36 6.06
C ARG A 73 -6.85 15.81 6.44
N ALA A 74 -6.66 14.50 6.42
CA ALA A 74 -5.39 13.86 6.78
C ALA A 74 -4.27 14.18 5.77
N THR A 75 -4.57 14.24 4.47
CA THR A 75 -3.58 14.44 3.40
C THR A 75 -3.35 15.91 3.05
N PHE A 76 -4.30 16.79 3.37
CA PHE A 76 -4.26 18.22 3.04
C PHE A 76 -2.97 18.94 3.48
N PRO A 77 -2.39 18.68 4.67
CA PRO A 77 -1.14 19.34 5.08
C PRO A 77 -0.01 19.19 4.06
N VAL A 78 0.04 18.06 3.36
CA VAL A 78 1.04 17.79 2.31
C VAL A 78 0.57 18.32 0.95
N LEU A 79 -0.67 17.98 0.55
CA LEU A 79 -1.18 18.25 -0.80
C LEU A 79 -1.48 19.73 -1.07
N LYS A 80 -1.71 20.55 -0.03
CA LYS A 80 -1.97 21.99 -0.18
C LYS A 80 -0.81 22.78 -0.79
N ASN A 81 0.42 22.23 -0.75
CA ASN A 81 1.60 22.88 -1.34
C ASN A 81 2.17 22.01 -2.46
N PRO A 82 1.98 22.39 -3.75
CA PRO A 82 2.49 21.62 -4.89
C PRO A 82 3.99 21.39 -4.88
N ALA A 83 4.78 22.27 -4.24
CA ALA A 83 6.23 22.09 -4.13
C ALA A 83 6.61 20.83 -3.32
N ASN A 84 5.72 20.33 -2.48
CA ASN A 84 5.95 19.12 -1.70
C ASN A 84 6.10 17.86 -2.57
N ARG A 85 5.64 17.87 -3.83
CA ARG A 85 5.86 16.76 -4.77
C ARG A 85 7.34 16.53 -5.11
N HIS A 86 8.20 17.49 -4.79
CA HIS A 86 9.64 17.44 -5.06
C HIS A 86 10.47 17.49 -3.77
N ARG A 87 9.87 17.17 -2.63
CA ARG A 87 10.50 17.23 -1.30
C ARG A 87 10.18 16.01 -0.47
N ALA A 88 11.07 15.70 0.44
CA ALA A 88 10.74 14.87 1.58
C ALA A 88 9.84 15.66 2.54
N VAL A 89 8.71 15.08 2.93
CA VAL A 89 7.72 15.69 3.82
C VAL A 89 7.58 14.89 5.11
N ARG A 90 7.36 15.59 6.20
CA ARG A 90 7.07 15.01 7.51
C ARG A 90 5.88 15.72 8.11
N TYR A 91 4.93 14.97 8.64
CA TYR A 91 3.84 15.53 9.43
C TYR A 91 4.38 16.06 10.76
N ASP A 92 3.80 17.16 11.27
CA ASP A 92 3.90 17.48 12.69
C ASP A 92 3.09 16.48 13.54
N PHE A 93 3.27 16.53 14.86
CA PHE A 93 2.62 15.57 15.75
C PHE A 93 1.08 15.61 15.66
N ALA A 94 0.48 16.80 15.59
CA ALA A 94 -0.98 16.91 15.58
C ALA A 94 -1.61 16.28 14.32
N HIS A 95 -1.02 16.55 13.16
CA HIS A 95 -1.48 15.95 11.90
C HIS A 95 -1.19 14.45 11.84
N TRP A 96 0.00 14.03 12.32
CA TRP A 96 0.37 12.62 12.37
C TRP A 96 -0.53 11.84 13.32
N ASN A 97 -0.81 12.37 14.52
CA ASN A 97 -1.72 11.75 15.48
C ASN A 97 -3.12 11.59 14.89
N TYR A 98 -3.66 12.63 14.26
CA TYR A 98 -4.96 12.54 13.59
C TYR A 98 -4.97 11.44 12.52
N ALA A 99 -3.93 11.33 11.70
CA ALA A 99 -3.89 10.42 10.57
C ALA A 99 -3.59 8.96 10.98
N PHE A 100 -2.74 8.74 11.99
CA PHE A 100 -2.15 7.43 12.26
C PHE A 100 -2.51 6.84 13.63
N THR A 101 -2.62 7.67 14.68
CA THR A 101 -2.71 7.21 16.08
C THR A 101 -3.86 7.83 16.84
N ASN A 102 -4.92 8.23 16.16
CA ASN A 102 -6.07 8.94 16.72
C ASN A 102 -6.84 8.18 17.81
N THR A 103 -6.57 6.88 18.02
CA THR A 103 -7.16 6.06 19.08
C THR A 103 -6.18 5.76 20.23
N PHE A 104 -4.91 6.19 20.11
CA PHE A 104 -3.90 5.95 21.13
C PHE A 104 -3.97 7.01 22.24
N PRO A 105 -3.61 6.66 23.48
CA PRO A 105 -3.27 7.65 24.49
C PRO A 105 -2.17 8.59 24.00
N GLU A 106 -2.24 9.88 24.36
CA GLU A 106 -1.31 10.89 23.82
C GLU A 106 0.16 10.55 24.05
N ALA A 107 0.51 10.02 25.22
CA ALA A 107 1.89 9.67 25.55
C ALA A 107 2.44 8.55 24.62
N GLU A 108 1.62 7.54 24.33
CA GLU A 108 1.97 6.45 23.40
C GLU A 108 2.05 6.96 21.97
N ALA A 109 1.05 7.75 21.53
CA ALA A 109 1.05 8.37 20.22
C ALA A 109 2.31 9.21 19.99
N ARG A 110 2.78 9.93 21.01
CA ARG A 110 3.99 10.76 20.95
C ARG A 110 5.25 9.91 20.85
N ALA A 111 5.34 8.84 21.62
CA ALA A 111 6.46 7.89 21.51
C ALA A 111 6.54 7.22 20.12
N LEU A 112 5.39 6.81 19.56
CA LEU A 112 5.30 6.26 18.21
C LEU A 112 5.67 7.30 17.14
N TYR A 113 5.23 8.56 17.31
CA TYR A 113 5.60 9.66 16.43
C TYR A 113 7.11 9.91 16.41
N GLU A 114 7.74 9.97 17.58
CA GLU A 114 9.19 10.18 17.68
C GLU A 114 9.99 9.07 17.01
N ARG A 115 9.49 7.84 17.12
CA ARG A 115 10.14 6.65 16.55
C ARG A 115 9.91 6.48 15.05
N TYR A 116 8.71 6.71 14.55
CA TYR A 116 8.29 6.28 13.21
C TYR A 116 7.96 7.41 12.24
N ALA A 117 7.74 8.64 12.70
CA ALA A 117 7.46 9.75 11.82
C ALA A 117 8.74 10.25 11.14
N VAL A 118 9.21 9.52 10.16
CA VAL A 118 10.35 9.89 9.32
C VAL A 118 9.89 10.69 8.09
N PRO A 119 10.75 11.54 7.50
CA PRO A 119 10.45 12.16 6.21
C PRO A 119 10.24 11.12 5.11
N VAL A 120 9.21 11.32 4.30
CA VAL A 120 8.86 10.46 3.16
C VAL A 120 8.73 11.28 1.89
N SER A 121 8.88 10.65 0.71
CA SER A 121 8.67 11.33 -0.56
C SER A 121 7.24 11.88 -0.66
N GLY A 122 7.11 13.19 -0.77
CA GLY A 122 5.83 13.83 -1.03
C GLY A 122 5.28 13.42 -2.40
N ARG A 123 6.14 13.08 -3.34
CA ARG A 123 5.79 12.64 -4.68
C ARG A 123 4.84 11.44 -4.68
N ILE A 124 5.08 10.45 -3.82
CA ILE A 124 4.23 9.26 -3.70
C ILE A 124 2.78 9.65 -3.39
N LEU A 125 2.57 10.59 -2.46
CA LEU A 125 1.23 11.05 -2.11
C LEU A 125 0.57 11.80 -3.27
N PHE A 126 1.33 12.63 -4.02
CA PHE A 126 0.82 13.32 -5.21
C PHE A 126 0.50 12.36 -6.35
N GLU A 127 1.34 11.36 -6.62
CA GLU A 127 1.11 10.32 -7.63
C GLU A 127 -0.17 9.55 -7.31
N SER A 128 -0.37 9.13 -6.05
CA SER A 128 -1.59 8.43 -5.63
C SER A 128 -2.83 9.32 -5.69
N ALA A 129 -2.74 10.56 -5.20
CA ALA A 129 -3.89 11.47 -5.15
C ALA A 129 -4.37 11.92 -6.54
N LEU A 130 -3.48 11.99 -7.52
CA LEU A 130 -3.78 12.46 -8.88
C LEU A 130 -3.96 11.31 -9.88
N ALA A 131 -3.80 10.05 -9.47
CA ALA A 131 -3.85 8.91 -10.38
C ALA A 131 -5.14 8.89 -11.21
N ASN A 132 -6.30 9.07 -10.57
CA ASN A 132 -7.59 9.08 -11.24
C ASN A 132 -7.88 10.34 -12.09
N LEU A 133 -7.03 11.36 -12.00
CA LEU A 133 -7.17 12.62 -12.75
C LEU A 133 -6.18 12.74 -13.90
N THR A 134 -5.20 11.83 -13.98
CA THR A 134 -4.14 11.84 -14.98
C THR A 134 -4.44 10.84 -16.09
N PRO A 135 -4.43 11.23 -17.37
CA PRO A 135 -4.66 10.31 -18.48
C PRO A 135 -3.64 9.17 -18.55
N GLY A 136 -4.10 7.99 -18.97
CA GLY A 136 -3.28 6.78 -19.06
C GLY A 136 -3.08 6.11 -17.69
N HIS A 137 -2.47 4.94 -17.70
CA HIS A 137 -2.18 4.21 -16.45
C HIS A 137 -1.04 4.85 -15.68
N GLN A 138 -1.28 5.03 -14.39
CA GLN A 138 -0.33 5.63 -13.45
C GLN A 138 0.39 4.54 -12.64
N GLY A 139 1.35 4.93 -11.81
CA GLY A 139 2.12 3.99 -10.99
C GLY A 139 1.31 3.19 -9.95
N THR A 140 0.05 3.54 -9.73
CA THR A 140 -0.89 2.81 -8.86
C THR A 140 -1.88 1.95 -9.63
N TRP A 141 -1.73 1.80 -10.94
CA TRP A 141 -2.63 0.99 -11.76
C TRP A 141 -2.50 -0.50 -11.44
N VAL A 142 -3.63 -1.19 -11.50
CA VAL A 142 -3.76 -2.64 -11.31
C VAL A 142 -4.76 -3.17 -12.34
N ASN A 143 -4.48 -4.31 -12.93
CA ASN A 143 -5.45 -5.04 -13.73
C ASN A 143 -6.41 -5.81 -12.82
N TYR A 144 -7.51 -5.19 -12.44
CA TYR A 144 -8.52 -5.81 -11.57
C TYR A 144 -9.17 -7.08 -12.17
N ARG A 145 -9.02 -7.30 -13.48
CA ARG A 145 -9.53 -8.48 -14.18
C ARG A 145 -8.51 -9.63 -14.27
N ASN A 146 -7.33 -9.45 -13.67
CA ASN A 146 -6.34 -10.51 -13.62
C ASN A 146 -6.83 -11.68 -12.76
N THR A 147 -7.11 -12.82 -13.40
CA THR A 147 -7.57 -14.05 -12.76
C THR A 147 -6.43 -14.95 -12.28
N ASP A 148 -5.19 -14.64 -12.64
CA ASP A 148 -4.02 -15.45 -12.33
C ASP A 148 -3.25 -14.97 -11.10
N ARG A 149 -3.71 -13.87 -10.48
CA ARG A 149 -3.10 -13.35 -9.27
C ARG A 149 -3.39 -14.22 -8.05
N ALA A 150 -2.54 -14.16 -7.04
CA ALA A 150 -2.80 -14.80 -5.75
C ALA A 150 -4.00 -14.17 -5.01
N PRO A 151 -4.60 -14.89 -4.04
CA PRO A 151 -5.66 -14.38 -3.17
C PRO A 151 -5.28 -13.10 -2.43
N LEU A 152 -6.24 -12.20 -2.22
CA LEU A 152 -6.05 -10.89 -1.60
C LEU A 152 -7.04 -10.65 -0.47
N LEU A 153 -6.52 -10.30 0.71
CA LEU A 153 -7.30 -9.84 1.86
C LEU A 153 -7.09 -8.35 2.09
N PHE A 154 -8.16 -7.59 2.14
CA PHE A 154 -8.15 -6.23 2.68
C PHE A 154 -8.50 -6.25 4.16
N VAL A 155 -7.72 -5.56 4.97
CA VAL A 155 -7.98 -5.37 6.39
C VAL A 155 -8.22 -3.90 6.66
N ALA A 156 -9.37 -3.58 7.24
CA ALA A 156 -9.78 -2.22 7.57
C ALA A 156 -9.78 -1.99 9.09
N GLY A 157 -9.19 -0.89 9.54
CA GLY A 157 -9.39 -0.36 10.89
C GLY A 157 -10.59 0.59 10.91
N SER A 158 -11.60 0.35 11.76
CA SER A 158 -12.84 1.14 11.76
C SER A 158 -12.64 2.62 12.12
N CYS A 159 -11.55 2.95 12.82
CA CYS A 159 -11.19 4.31 13.22
C CYS A 159 -10.12 4.95 12.31
N ASP A 160 -9.78 4.33 11.19
CA ASP A 160 -8.82 4.90 10.24
C ASP A 160 -9.38 6.18 9.62
N THR A 161 -8.66 7.28 9.77
CA THR A 161 -9.07 8.60 9.25
C THR A 161 -8.42 8.93 7.91
N ILE A 162 -7.29 8.29 7.56
CA ILE A 162 -6.59 8.53 6.30
C ILE A 162 -7.02 7.53 5.22
N MET A 163 -7.19 6.24 5.55
CA MET A 163 -7.67 5.18 4.66
C MET A 163 -8.88 4.46 5.28
N PRO A 164 -10.00 5.17 5.54
CA PRO A 164 -11.14 4.61 6.27
C PRO A 164 -11.75 3.39 5.57
N PRO A 165 -12.54 2.56 6.30
CA PRO A 165 -13.05 1.28 5.80
C PRO A 165 -13.67 1.34 4.41
N LYS A 166 -14.39 2.41 4.09
CA LYS A 166 -15.01 2.56 2.76
C LYS A 166 -13.99 2.60 1.60
N VAL A 167 -12.74 2.99 1.87
CA VAL A 167 -11.66 2.90 0.86
C VAL A 167 -11.30 1.44 0.63
N GLN A 168 -11.23 0.61 1.68
CA GLN A 168 -10.93 -0.82 1.56
C GLN A 168 -12.05 -1.56 0.81
N TRP A 169 -13.31 -1.29 1.17
CA TRP A 169 -14.46 -1.83 0.46
C TRP A 169 -14.50 -1.40 -1.01
N SER A 170 -14.14 -0.14 -1.31
CA SER A 170 -14.07 0.35 -2.68
C SER A 170 -12.93 -0.28 -3.47
N ASN A 171 -11.73 -0.47 -2.86
CA ASN A 171 -10.65 -1.21 -3.49
C ASN A 171 -11.11 -2.63 -3.85
N ALA A 172 -11.69 -3.36 -2.89
CA ALA A 172 -12.10 -4.75 -3.08
C ALA A 172 -13.19 -4.90 -4.14
N ALA A 173 -14.13 -3.95 -4.20
CA ALA A 173 -15.25 -3.99 -5.16
C ALA A 173 -14.79 -3.90 -6.63
N HIS A 174 -13.56 -3.49 -6.91
CA HIS A 174 -13.01 -3.50 -8.26
C HIS A 174 -12.56 -4.88 -8.73
N TYR A 175 -12.31 -5.81 -7.79
CA TYR A 175 -11.89 -7.18 -8.08
C TYR A 175 -13.11 -8.08 -8.28
N GLU A 176 -13.80 -7.91 -9.41
CA GLU A 176 -15.02 -8.67 -9.74
C GLU A 176 -14.74 -9.96 -10.54
N ALA A 177 -13.46 -10.24 -10.85
CA ALA A 177 -13.10 -11.37 -11.69
C ALA A 177 -13.40 -12.72 -10.98
N GLU A 178 -14.18 -13.57 -11.62
CA GLU A 178 -14.39 -14.95 -11.17
C GLU A 178 -13.05 -15.72 -11.16
N GLY A 179 -12.85 -16.53 -10.13
CA GLY A 179 -11.69 -17.42 -10.00
C GLY A 179 -10.58 -16.96 -9.09
N THR A 180 -10.63 -15.71 -8.59
CA THR A 180 -9.60 -15.20 -7.68
C THR A 180 -10.22 -14.61 -6.41
N LEU A 181 -9.85 -15.15 -5.25
CA LEU A 181 -10.39 -14.73 -3.97
C LEU A 181 -9.99 -13.29 -3.63
N THR A 182 -10.97 -12.45 -3.29
CA THR A 182 -10.78 -11.16 -2.65
C THR A 182 -11.76 -11.04 -1.50
N GLU A 183 -11.25 -10.77 -0.31
CA GLU A 183 -12.06 -10.60 0.89
C GLU A 183 -11.74 -9.29 1.60
N VAL A 184 -12.66 -8.82 2.41
CA VAL A 184 -12.51 -7.63 3.27
C VAL A 184 -12.92 -8.01 4.68
N VAL A 185 -12.09 -7.63 5.66
CA VAL A 185 -12.42 -7.73 7.07
C VAL A 185 -12.22 -6.37 7.74
N GLU A 186 -13.10 -6.01 8.66
CA GLU A 186 -13.02 -4.79 9.43
C GLU A 186 -12.83 -5.09 10.91
N PHE A 187 -11.81 -4.47 11.53
CA PHE A 187 -11.54 -4.56 12.97
C PHE A 187 -11.99 -3.29 13.67
N GLY A 188 -12.82 -3.47 14.71
CA GLY A 188 -13.38 -2.39 15.51
C GLY A 188 -12.31 -1.61 16.29
N SER A 189 -12.50 -0.29 16.40
CA SER A 189 -11.65 0.62 17.21
C SER A 189 -10.17 0.68 16.81
N LYS A 190 -9.81 0.22 15.62
CA LYS A 190 -8.42 0.25 15.13
C LYS A 190 -8.16 1.47 14.25
N PRO A 191 -7.05 2.19 14.49
CA PRO A 191 -6.65 3.38 13.72
C PRO A 191 -5.86 3.00 12.46
N HIS A 192 -5.33 3.99 11.74
CA HIS A 192 -4.47 3.73 10.59
C HIS A 192 -3.23 2.92 10.95
N LEU A 193 -2.54 3.26 12.05
CA LEU A 193 -1.38 2.50 12.54
C LEU A 193 -1.80 1.21 13.25
N LEU A 194 -2.67 0.45 12.59
CA LEU A 194 -3.21 -0.83 13.04
C LEU A 194 -2.12 -1.84 13.45
N PRO A 195 -0.97 -1.96 12.75
CA PRO A 195 0.07 -2.93 13.13
C PRO A 195 0.76 -2.64 14.46
N ALA A 196 0.56 -1.45 15.05
CA ALA A 196 1.10 -1.08 16.34
C ALA A 196 0.00 -0.79 17.39
N ALA A 197 -1.27 -0.94 17.01
CA ALA A 197 -2.40 -0.68 17.92
C ALA A 197 -2.52 -1.77 18.99
N PRO A 198 -2.98 -1.45 20.21
CA PRO A 198 -3.26 -2.46 21.23
C PRO A 198 -4.11 -3.61 20.67
N GLY A 199 -3.69 -4.87 20.92
CA GLY A 199 -4.33 -6.06 20.37
C GLY A 199 -4.08 -6.30 18.86
N TRP A 200 -2.95 -5.79 18.35
CA TRP A 200 -2.51 -6.07 16.98
C TRP A 200 -2.22 -7.57 16.75
N GLU A 201 -1.90 -8.31 17.80
CA GLU A 201 -1.62 -9.74 17.76
C GLU A 201 -2.80 -10.54 17.23
N GLU A 202 -4.04 -10.20 17.67
CA GLU A 202 -5.26 -10.83 17.18
C GLU A 202 -5.42 -10.64 15.66
N ILE A 203 -5.08 -9.44 15.17
CA ILE A 203 -5.14 -9.15 13.74
C ILE A 203 -4.06 -9.91 13.00
N ALA A 204 -2.85 -9.98 13.55
CA ALA A 204 -1.73 -10.72 12.97
C ALA A 204 -2.05 -12.21 12.87
N ASP A 205 -2.61 -12.81 13.92
CA ASP A 205 -3.02 -14.22 13.95
C ASP A 205 -4.11 -14.50 12.91
N PHE A 206 -5.14 -13.64 12.83
CA PHE A 206 -6.19 -13.74 11.82
C PHE A 206 -5.63 -13.67 10.40
N VAL A 207 -4.81 -12.67 10.13
CA VAL A 207 -4.20 -12.41 8.82
C VAL A 207 -3.30 -13.57 8.40
N LEU A 208 -2.47 -14.06 9.30
CA LEU A 208 -1.59 -15.20 9.04
C LEU A 208 -2.39 -16.48 8.77
N ALA A 209 -3.39 -16.77 9.60
CA ALA A 209 -4.25 -17.94 9.43
C ALA A 209 -5.00 -17.88 8.09
N TRP A 210 -5.53 -16.70 7.71
CA TRP A 210 -6.17 -16.50 6.43
C TRP A 210 -5.20 -16.71 5.27
N ALA A 211 -4.03 -16.05 5.30
CA ALA A 211 -3.05 -16.10 4.24
C ALA A 211 -2.50 -17.52 4.02
N VAL A 212 -2.19 -18.26 5.10
CA VAL A 212 -1.73 -19.65 5.02
C VAL A 212 -2.82 -20.57 4.44
N ARG A 213 -4.09 -20.36 4.82
CA ARG A 213 -5.22 -21.14 4.32
C ARG A 213 -5.43 -20.98 2.83
N HIS A 214 -5.23 -19.78 2.31
CA HIS A 214 -5.55 -19.42 0.93
C HIS A 214 -4.31 -19.29 0.03
N ALA A 215 -3.10 -19.46 0.58
CA ALA A 215 -1.87 -19.39 -0.20
C ALA A 215 -1.92 -20.36 -1.39
N THR A 216 -1.64 -19.84 -2.56
CA THR A 216 -1.51 -20.60 -3.80
C THR A 216 -0.05 -20.69 -4.18
N THR A 217 0.32 -21.74 -4.93
CA THR A 217 1.63 -21.74 -5.59
C THR A 217 1.43 -21.03 -6.93
N PRO A 218 1.92 -19.79 -7.11
CA PRO A 218 1.83 -19.12 -8.38
C PRO A 218 2.60 -19.93 -9.45
N PRO A 219 2.21 -19.83 -10.72
CA PRO A 219 3.01 -20.38 -11.79
C PRO A 219 4.43 -19.78 -11.75
N PRO A 220 5.45 -20.54 -12.18
CA PRO A 220 6.81 -20.04 -12.18
C PRO A 220 6.86 -18.72 -12.98
N VAL A 221 7.44 -17.68 -12.37
CA VAL A 221 7.63 -16.40 -13.03
C VAL A 221 8.52 -16.65 -14.25
N VAL A 222 7.96 -16.52 -15.44
CA VAL A 222 8.75 -16.60 -16.68
C VAL A 222 9.65 -15.37 -16.69
N PRO A 223 10.99 -15.53 -16.72
CA PRO A 223 11.89 -14.40 -16.78
C PRO A 223 11.52 -13.51 -17.98
N ALA A 224 11.44 -12.20 -17.77
CA ALA A 224 11.29 -11.27 -18.88
C ALA A 224 12.36 -11.58 -19.95
N PRO A 225 12.01 -11.59 -21.25
CA PRO A 225 13.02 -11.79 -22.29
C PRO A 225 14.13 -10.76 -22.11
N ALA A 226 15.37 -11.25 -22.14
CA ALA A 226 16.54 -10.37 -22.03
C ALA A 226 16.42 -9.24 -23.06
N PRO A 227 16.74 -8.00 -22.71
CA PRO A 227 16.73 -6.91 -23.66
C PRO A 227 17.60 -7.32 -24.87
N PRO A 228 17.18 -6.99 -26.11
CA PRO A 228 17.96 -7.32 -27.28
C PRO A 228 19.39 -6.77 -27.09
N SER A 229 20.39 -7.64 -27.23
CA SER A 229 21.78 -7.22 -27.19
C SER A 229 21.96 -6.17 -28.29
N GLU A 230 22.27 -4.92 -27.89
CA GLU A 230 22.73 -3.94 -28.87
C GLU A 230 23.93 -4.55 -29.60
N ALA A 231 23.70 -4.89 -30.84
CA ALA A 231 24.79 -5.29 -31.73
C ALA A 231 25.75 -4.09 -31.81
N LEU A 232 26.92 -4.25 -31.23
CA LEU A 232 28.06 -3.35 -31.44
C LEU A 232 28.29 -3.30 -32.96
N SER A 233 27.80 -2.25 -33.59
CA SER A 233 28.19 -1.92 -34.96
C SER A 233 29.64 -1.41 -34.89
N VAL A 234 30.54 -2.15 -35.51
CA VAL A 234 31.91 -1.74 -35.81
C VAL A 234 31.93 -0.64 -36.89
#